data_bc840f04028e5b37464da57b7f9e4851
#
_entry.id   bc840f04028e5b37464da57b7f9e4851
#
_cell.length_a   1.000
_cell.length_b   1.000
_cell.length_c   1.000
_cell.angle_alpha   90.00
_cell.angle_beta   90.00
_cell.angle_gamma   90.00
#
_symmetry.space_group_name_H-M   'P 1'
#
loop_
_entity.id
_entity.type
_entity.pdbx_description
1 polymer ?
#
loop_
_entity_poly.entity_id
_entity_poly.type
_entity_poly.pdbx_seq_one_letter_code
_entity_poly.pdbx_strand_id
1 'polypeptide(L)'
;MANPSPLMALTLISGLLSSLLPLAAHAAPEQPFQQEFRLSTSKVPISVNAERRLRQLDDDTWQMEVEAKNMLGRVREITQFQWHQCTPQTTSYSYLREGLGQKRKASLTLDRDSGMATSVRANGNVREYPIASTTTDKLSQTLALQCMLQRGDHELVLDVADEKGREQERYIIDGEEILKTPAGPLRTVRLLRDRNEDDDSRQTWLWFAADHNYTLVKLVQEEHNQRHEMLIQVL
;
A
#
# COMPACT_ATOMS: atom_id res chain seq x y z
N MET A 1 -15.65 86.64 23.60
CA MET A 1 -15.77 85.38 24.35
C MET A 1 -15.96 84.30 23.34
N ALA A 2 -14.87 83.67 23.02
CA ALA A 2 -14.83 82.57 22.02
C ALA A 2 -14.49 81.29 22.72
N ASN A 3 -15.31 80.28 22.54
CA ASN A 3 -15.19 78.99 23.10
C ASN A 3 -14.47 78.05 22.09
N PRO A 4 -13.41 77.33 22.43
CA PRO A 4 -12.79 76.42 21.50
C PRO A 4 -13.42 75.03 21.54
N SER A 5 -13.73 74.49 20.35
CA SER A 5 -14.17 73.10 20.14
C SER A 5 -13.05 72.08 20.35
N PRO A 6 -13.33 70.90 20.89
CA PRO A 6 -12.33 69.85 21.02
C PRO A 6 -12.17 69.05 19.73
N LEU A 7 -10.94 68.89 19.26
CA LEU A 7 -10.51 67.96 18.22
C LEU A 7 -10.69 66.51 18.68
N MET A 8 -11.49 65.78 17.92
CA MET A 8 -11.71 64.33 18.09
C MET A 8 -10.58 63.58 17.36
N ALA A 9 -9.67 62.94 18.12
CA ALA A 9 -8.60 62.11 17.56
C ALA A 9 -9.17 60.74 17.13
N LEU A 10 -9.16 60.49 15.84
CA LEU A 10 -9.58 59.21 15.24
C LEU A 10 -8.37 58.26 15.28
N THR A 11 -8.40 57.30 16.20
CA THR A 11 -7.38 56.26 16.30
C THR A 11 -7.71 55.12 15.33
N LEU A 12 -6.94 55.00 14.23
CA LEU A 12 -6.99 53.89 13.29
C LEU A 12 -6.34 52.67 13.93
N ILE A 13 -7.15 51.68 14.30
CA ILE A 13 -6.70 50.35 14.70
C ILE A 13 -6.54 49.55 13.42
N SER A 14 -5.26 49.43 12.94
CA SER A 14 -4.89 48.48 11.89
C SER A 14 -4.87 47.07 12.45
N GLY A 15 -5.96 46.33 12.23
CA GLY A 15 -6.02 44.90 12.53
C GLY A 15 -5.12 44.11 11.56
N LEU A 16 -4.01 43.56 12.03
CA LEU A 16 -3.25 42.51 11.32
C LEU A 16 -4.11 41.24 11.30
N LEU A 17 -4.75 40.99 10.14
CA LEU A 17 -5.30 39.66 9.86
C LEU A 17 -4.10 38.74 9.55
N SER A 18 -3.62 37.99 10.55
CA SER A 18 -2.70 36.86 10.33
C SER A 18 -3.48 35.74 9.62
N SER A 19 -3.30 35.64 8.30
CA SER A 19 -3.78 34.49 7.52
C SER A 19 -3.01 33.25 7.95
N LEU A 20 -3.61 32.45 8.83
CA LEU A 20 -3.19 31.06 9.08
C LEU A 20 -3.45 30.27 7.79
N LEU A 21 -2.42 30.13 6.95
CA LEU A 21 -2.43 29.15 5.87
C LEU A 21 -2.53 27.76 6.54
N PRO A 22 -3.51 26.94 6.17
CA PRO A 22 -3.52 25.57 6.64
C PRO A 22 -2.23 24.90 6.11
N LEU A 23 -1.34 24.45 7.00
CA LEU A 23 -0.32 23.49 6.65
C LEU A 23 -1.07 22.29 6.06
N ALA A 24 -0.89 22.03 4.77
CA ALA A 24 -1.35 20.79 4.18
C ALA A 24 -0.68 19.66 4.98
N ALA A 25 -1.46 18.98 5.80
CA ALA A 25 -1.01 17.78 6.48
C ALA A 25 -0.62 16.79 5.40
N HIS A 26 0.66 16.63 5.17
CA HIS A 26 1.17 15.53 4.37
C HIS A 26 0.74 14.28 5.12
N ALA A 27 -0.12 13.47 4.52
CA ALA A 27 -0.48 12.18 5.09
C ALA A 27 0.83 11.40 5.26
N ALA A 28 1.30 11.32 6.49
CA ALA A 28 2.48 10.54 6.80
C ALA A 28 2.18 9.07 6.53
N PRO A 29 3.18 8.25 6.16
CA PRO A 29 3.01 6.82 6.15
C PRO A 29 2.54 6.37 7.53
N GLU A 30 1.93 5.21 7.57
CA GLU A 30 1.54 4.61 8.84
C GLU A 30 2.72 4.50 9.80
N GLN A 31 2.39 4.37 11.08
CA GLN A 31 3.40 4.02 12.08
C GLN A 31 4.02 2.66 11.72
N PRO A 32 5.31 2.43 12.04
CA PRO A 32 5.90 1.11 11.92
C PRO A 32 5.03 0.05 12.57
N PHE A 33 4.86 -1.08 11.90
CA PHE A 33 4.05 -2.19 12.41
C PHE A 33 4.70 -3.55 12.14
N GLN A 34 4.23 -4.54 12.89
CA GLN A 34 4.50 -5.95 12.68
C GLN A 34 3.18 -6.71 12.85
N GLN A 35 2.79 -7.48 11.86
CA GLN A 35 1.53 -8.20 11.79
C GLN A 35 1.79 -9.66 11.45
N GLU A 36 1.01 -10.55 12.06
CA GLU A 36 1.08 -11.98 11.78
C GLU A 36 -0.11 -12.42 10.94
N PHE A 37 0.16 -13.19 9.91
CA PHE A 37 -0.83 -13.74 8.99
C PHE A 37 -0.68 -15.25 8.89
N ARG A 38 -1.76 -15.91 8.50
CA ARG A 38 -1.75 -17.29 8.03
C ARG A 38 -2.00 -17.30 6.53
N LEU A 39 -1.07 -17.91 5.81
CA LEU A 39 -1.21 -18.20 4.38
C LEU A 39 -1.76 -19.60 4.20
N SER A 40 -2.75 -19.77 3.33
CA SER A 40 -3.30 -21.04 2.93
C SER A 40 -3.51 -21.10 1.42
N THR A 41 -3.55 -22.30 0.88
CA THR A 41 -3.85 -22.53 -0.55
C THR A 41 -4.74 -23.75 -0.70
N SER A 42 -5.68 -23.69 -1.64
CA SER A 42 -6.56 -24.83 -1.94
C SER A 42 -5.82 -26.01 -2.59
N LYS A 43 -4.63 -25.79 -3.15
CA LYS A 43 -3.85 -26.81 -3.82
C LYS A 43 -3.25 -27.83 -2.85
N VAL A 44 -2.88 -27.41 -1.65
CA VAL A 44 -2.26 -28.24 -0.63
C VAL A 44 -2.87 -27.87 0.73
N PRO A 45 -3.34 -28.81 1.54
CA PRO A 45 -3.95 -28.49 2.84
C PRO A 45 -2.89 -28.11 3.89
N ILE A 46 -1.98 -27.21 3.52
CA ILE A 46 -0.93 -26.70 4.40
C ILE A 46 -1.10 -25.21 4.54
N SER A 47 -1.13 -24.75 5.78
CA SER A 47 -1.04 -23.32 6.09
C SER A 47 0.35 -22.97 6.62
N VAL A 48 0.81 -21.76 6.32
CA VAL A 48 2.11 -21.25 6.73
C VAL A 48 1.92 -19.90 7.42
N ASN A 49 2.60 -19.70 8.54
CA ASN A 49 2.63 -18.38 9.15
C ASN A 49 3.50 -17.44 8.31
N ALA A 50 3.02 -16.23 8.16
CA ALA A 50 3.72 -15.15 7.50
C ALA A 50 3.76 -13.92 8.40
N GLU A 51 4.81 -13.18 8.30
CA GLU A 51 4.97 -11.91 8.97
C GLU A 51 5.00 -10.78 7.94
N ARG A 52 4.24 -9.72 8.19
CA ARG A 52 4.24 -8.49 7.42
C ARG A 52 4.76 -7.37 8.32
N ARG A 53 5.82 -6.71 7.90
CA ARG A 53 6.50 -5.69 8.69
C ARG A 53 6.71 -4.42 7.89
N LEU A 54 6.37 -3.28 8.49
CA LEU A 54 6.72 -1.95 7.99
C LEU A 54 7.70 -1.29 8.96
N ARG A 55 8.79 -0.76 8.45
CA ARG A 55 9.77 -0.01 9.23
C ARG A 55 10.30 1.19 8.45
N GLN A 56 10.63 2.24 9.17
CA GLN A 56 11.38 3.36 8.65
C GLN A 56 12.87 3.02 8.73
N LEU A 57 13.61 3.25 7.64
CA LEU A 57 15.06 3.00 7.58
C LEU A 57 15.86 4.27 7.89
N ASP A 58 15.38 5.41 7.37
CA ASP A 58 15.87 6.76 7.60
C ASP A 58 14.71 7.76 7.47
N ASP A 59 14.98 9.07 7.49
CA ASP A 59 13.95 10.10 7.54
C ASP A 59 12.94 10.01 6.39
N ASP A 60 13.36 9.58 5.19
CA ASP A 60 12.53 9.55 3.99
C ASP A 60 12.26 8.15 3.45
N THR A 61 13.03 7.15 3.89
CA THR A 61 12.99 5.80 3.31
C THR A 61 12.29 4.81 4.23
N TRP A 62 11.31 4.11 3.64
CA TRP A 62 10.54 3.05 4.28
C TRP A 62 10.83 1.71 3.65
N GLN A 63 10.73 0.68 4.45
CA GLN A 63 10.79 -0.70 3.98
C GLN A 63 9.59 -1.47 4.45
N MET A 64 8.94 -2.14 3.52
CA MET A 64 7.93 -3.16 3.82
C MET A 64 8.46 -4.53 3.43
N GLU A 65 8.22 -5.50 4.30
CA GLU A 65 8.64 -6.88 4.13
C GLU A 65 7.48 -7.82 4.43
N VAL A 66 7.31 -8.86 3.61
CA VAL A 66 6.48 -10.02 3.90
C VAL A 66 7.35 -11.26 3.83
N GLU A 67 7.37 -12.04 4.89
CA GLU A 67 8.09 -13.30 4.96
C GLU A 67 7.18 -14.42 5.43
N ALA A 68 7.15 -15.53 4.66
CA ALA A 68 6.54 -16.78 5.06
C ALA A 68 7.60 -17.88 5.01
N LYS A 69 7.73 -18.65 6.09
CA LYS A 69 8.75 -19.70 6.20
C LYS A 69 8.20 -20.91 6.95
N ASN A 70 8.53 -22.09 6.42
CA ASN A 70 8.32 -23.36 7.10
C ASN A 70 9.46 -24.33 6.79
N MET A 71 9.33 -25.59 7.23
CA MET A 71 10.35 -26.64 6.98
C MET A 71 10.54 -26.94 5.49
N LEU A 72 9.58 -26.64 4.63
CA LEU A 72 9.58 -26.97 3.20
C LEU A 72 10.10 -25.84 2.32
N GLY A 73 10.18 -24.61 2.85
CA GLY A 73 10.64 -23.49 2.07
C GLY A 73 10.36 -22.12 2.69
N ARG A 74 10.72 -21.10 1.91
CA ARG A 74 10.60 -19.67 2.29
C ARG A 74 10.09 -18.87 1.10
N VAL A 75 9.22 -17.94 1.36
CA VAL A 75 8.85 -16.83 0.46
C VAL A 75 9.17 -15.54 1.18
N ARG A 76 9.85 -14.63 0.53
CA ARG A 76 10.19 -13.32 1.07
C ARG A 76 10.03 -12.26 -0.01
N GLU A 77 9.32 -11.21 0.31
CA GLU A 77 9.17 -10.00 -0.51
C GLU A 77 9.61 -8.80 0.30
N ILE A 78 10.38 -7.93 -0.32
CA ILE A 78 10.84 -6.68 0.29
C ILE A 78 10.65 -5.57 -0.72
N THR A 79 10.09 -4.46 -0.28
CA THR A 79 10.08 -3.21 -1.03
C THR A 79 10.67 -2.09 -0.20
N GLN A 80 11.39 -1.18 -0.87
CA GLN A 80 11.82 0.10 -0.31
C GLN A 80 11.17 1.21 -1.12
N PHE A 81 10.71 2.25 -0.43
CA PHE A 81 10.00 3.36 -1.04
C PHE A 81 10.14 4.64 -0.22
N GLN A 82 9.92 5.77 -0.89
CA GLN A 82 9.66 7.05 -0.25
C GLN A 82 8.16 7.31 -0.24
N TRP A 83 7.67 7.95 0.82
CA TRP A 83 6.24 8.24 0.93
C TRP A 83 5.92 9.61 0.37
N HIS A 84 5.03 9.67 -0.60
CA HIS A 84 4.55 10.94 -1.14
C HIS A 84 3.02 10.94 -1.19
N GLN A 85 2.39 11.73 -0.33
CA GLN A 85 0.93 11.73 -0.14
C GLN A 85 0.42 10.32 0.18
N CYS A 86 -0.46 9.74 -0.62
CA CYS A 86 -0.91 8.34 -0.50
C CYS A 86 -0.16 7.38 -1.43
N THR A 87 0.98 7.76 -1.96
CA THR A 87 1.75 6.95 -2.91
C THR A 87 3.08 6.52 -2.29
N PRO A 88 3.30 5.25 -2.02
CA PRO A 88 4.63 4.71 -1.76
C PRO A 88 5.41 4.67 -3.09
N GLN A 89 6.28 5.65 -3.27
CA GLN A 89 7.14 5.78 -4.45
C GLN A 89 8.26 4.76 -4.34
N THR A 90 8.02 3.57 -4.86
CA THR A 90 8.98 2.46 -4.81
C THR A 90 10.30 2.83 -5.49
N THR A 91 11.40 2.53 -4.83
CA THR A 91 12.76 2.61 -5.38
C THR A 91 13.30 1.24 -5.72
N SER A 92 12.99 0.23 -4.90
CA SER A 92 13.39 -1.15 -5.15
C SER A 92 12.36 -2.14 -4.64
N TYR A 93 12.22 -3.27 -5.34
CA TYR A 93 11.44 -4.42 -4.92
C TYR A 93 12.23 -5.70 -5.19
N SER A 94 12.13 -6.66 -4.28
CA SER A 94 12.72 -7.98 -4.44
C SER A 94 11.78 -9.09 -4.00
N TYR A 95 11.80 -10.19 -4.75
CA TYR A 95 11.05 -11.40 -4.49
C TYR A 95 12.01 -12.58 -4.44
N LEU A 96 11.87 -13.41 -3.40
CA LEU A 96 12.56 -14.67 -3.25
C LEU A 96 11.56 -15.75 -2.86
N ARG A 97 11.57 -16.85 -3.60
CA ARG A 97 10.91 -18.10 -3.22
C ARG A 97 11.91 -19.23 -3.36
N GLU A 98 12.12 -19.96 -2.29
CA GLU A 98 12.99 -21.14 -2.26
C GLU A 98 12.34 -22.27 -1.48
N GLY A 99 12.54 -23.50 -1.92
CA GLY A 99 12.03 -24.71 -1.29
C GLY A 99 11.91 -25.87 -2.28
N LEU A 100 11.95 -27.09 -1.76
CA LEU A 100 11.86 -28.34 -2.53
C LEU A 100 12.82 -28.38 -3.75
N GLY A 101 14.05 -27.88 -3.57
CA GLY A 101 15.06 -27.84 -4.64
C GLY A 101 14.86 -26.76 -5.71
N GLN A 102 13.83 -25.93 -5.59
CA GLN A 102 13.57 -24.83 -6.52
C GLN A 102 13.84 -23.47 -5.88
N LYS A 103 14.42 -22.58 -6.67
CA LYS A 103 14.63 -21.19 -6.28
C LYS A 103 14.15 -20.26 -7.39
N ARG A 104 13.29 -19.31 -7.02
CA ARG A 104 12.86 -18.21 -7.90
C ARG A 104 13.23 -16.89 -7.21
N LYS A 105 13.79 -15.98 -7.97
CA LYS A 105 14.06 -14.62 -7.52
C LYS A 105 13.68 -13.64 -8.62
N ALA A 106 13.27 -12.46 -8.24
CA ALA A 106 13.11 -11.33 -9.14
C ALA A 106 13.51 -10.07 -8.37
N SER A 107 14.01 -9.08 -9.08
CA SER A 107 14.22 -7.75 -8.54
C SER A 107 13.71 -6.70 -9.50
N LEU A 108 13.32 -5.58 -8.96
CA LEU A 108 12.83 -4.43 -9.68
C LEU A 108 13.48 -3.19 -9.06
N THR A 109 14.06 -2.34 -9.89
CA THR A 109 14.58 -1.02 -9.52
C THR A 109 13.80 0.02 -10.29
N LEU A 110 13.28 1.05 -9.61
CA LEU A 110 12.57 2.16 -10.21
C LEU A 110 13.44 3.41 -10.06
N ASP A 111 14.00 3.86 -11.16
CA ASP A 111 14.78 5.09 -11.25
C ASP A 111 13.87 6.23 -11.70
N ARG A 112 13.57 7.12 -10.77
CA ARG A 112 12.65 8.24 -11.03
C ARG A 112 13.31 9.38 -11.77
N ASP A 113 14.63 9.49 -11.71
CA ASP A 113 15.36 10.53 -12.42
C ASP A 113 15.37 10.23 -13.92
N SER A 114 15.56 8.98 -14.30
CA SER A 114 15.46 8.54 -15.69
C SER A 114 14.01 8.24 -16.14
N GLY A 115 13.07 8.08 -15.20
CA GLY A 115 11.70 7.67 -15.51
C GLY A 115 11.59 6.22 -16.00
N MET A 116 12.53 5.35 -15.63
CA MET A 116 12.63 3.98 -16.08
C MET A 116 12.63 2.98 -14.91
N ALA A 117 12.04 1.83 -15.14
CA ALA A 117 12.18 0.66 -14.28
C ALA A 117 13.01 -0.41 -14.97
N THR A 118 13.86 -1.08 -14.19
CA THR A 118 14.63 -2.24 -14.62
C THR A 118 14.25 -3.45 -13.79
N SER A 119 13.74 -4.50 -14.43
CA SER A 119 13.44 -5.77 -13.77
C SER A 119 14.42 -6.86 -14.19
N VAL A 120 14.81 -7.70 -13.21
CA VAL A 120 15.70 -8.86 -13.43
C VAL A 120 15.04 -10.11 -12.87
N ARG A 121 14.85 -11.14 -13.70
CA ARG A 121 14.27 -12.42 -13.31
C ARG A 121 15.32 -13.48 -12.99
N ALA A 122 14.87 -14.57 -12.38
CA ALA A 122 15.75 -15.69 -11.98
C ALA A 122 16.57 -16.29 -13.13
N ASN A 123 16.07 -16.27 -14.36
CA ASN A 123 16.74 -16.74 -15.57
C ASN A 123 17.72 -15.71 -16.16
N GLY A 124 17.95 -14.58 -15.50
CA GLY A 124 18.80 -13.49 -15.96
C GLY A 124 18.14 -12.55 -16.99
N ASN A 125 16.89 -12.79 -17.38
CA ASN A 125 16.18 -11.88 -18.29
C ASN A 125 16.00 -10.51 -17.62
N VAL A 126 16.48 -9.48 -18.32
CA VAL A 126 16.33 -8.08 -17.97
C VAL A 126 15.23 -7.48 -18.83
N ARG A 127 14.39 -6.66 -18.23
CA ARG A 127 13.38 -5.86 -18.93
C ARG A 127 13.43 -4.44 -18.40
N GLU A 128 13.38 -3.49 -19.31
CA GLU A 128 13.24 -2.06 -19.01
C GLU A 128 11.92 -1.54 -19.56
N TYR A 129 11.29 -0.63 -18.82
CA TYR A 129 10.03 0.00 -19.22
C TYR A 129 9.84 1.34 -18.50
N PRO A 130 9.09 2.28 -19.11
CA PRO A 130 8.85 3.60 -18.51
C PRO A 130 7.93 3.51 -17.30
N ILE A 131 8.17 4.39 -16.33
CA ILE A 131 7.35 4.57 -15.13
C ILE A 131 6.83 6.00 -15.02
N ALA A 132 5.77 6.19 -14.23
CA ALA A 132 5.28 7.51 -13.82
C ALA A 132 5.83 7.87 -12.42
N SER A 133 5.71 9.14 -12.03
CA SER A 133 6.07 9.59 -10.67
C SER A 133 5.22 8.92 -9.58
N THR A 134 4.02 8.45 -9.92
CA THR A 134 3.08 7.76 -9.02
C THR A 134 3.21 6.24 -9.03
N THR A 135 4.16 5.67 -9.80
CA THR A 135 4.30 4.22 -9.89
C THR A 135 4.74 3.63 -8.55
N THR A 136 4.00 2.65 -8.07
CA THR A 136 4.29 1.82 -6.90
C THR A 136 4.60 0.38 -7.32
N ASP A 137 4.83 -0.52 -6.37
CA ASP A 137 4.98 -1.96 -6.62
C ASP A 137 3.82 -2.77 -6.01
N LYS A 138 3.74 -4.04 -6.39
CA LYS A 138 2.66 -4.94 -5.96
C LYS A 138 2.62 -5.24 -4.45
N LEU A 139 3.69 -4.96 -3.69
CA LEU A 139 3.70 -5.15 -2.25
C LEU A 139 3.26 -3.87 -1.53
N SER A 140 3.87 -2.73 -1.87
CA SER A 140 3.57 -1.45 -1.22
C SER A 140 2.23 -0.83 -1.66
N GLN A 141 1.63 -1.24 -2.78
CA GLN A 141 0.31 -0.77 -3.21
C GLN A 141 -0.78 -0.95 -2.14
N THR A 142 -0.66 -1.95 -1.26
CA THR A 142 -1.62 -2.17 -0.17
C THR A 142 -1.63 -1.02 0.84
N LEU A 143 -0.50 -0.32 1.02
CA LEU A 143 -0.42 0.89 1.85
C LEU A 143 -1.05 2.09 1.13
N ALA A 144 -0.91 2.19 -0.20
CA ALA A 144 -1.59 3.22 -0.97
C ALA A 144 -3.12 3.07 -0.85
N LEU A 145 -3.65 1.87 -1.06
CA LEU A 145 -5.09 1.58 -0.91
C LEU A 145 -5.60 1.91 0.49
N GLN A 146 -4.84 1.55 1.52
CA GLN A 146 -5.14 1.88 2.90
C GLN A 146 -5.27 3.39 3.12
N CYS A 147 -4.29 4.18 2.65
CA CYS A 147 -4.30 5.62 2.75
C CYS A 147 -5.47 6.25 1.95
N MET A 148 -5.78 5.74 0.77
CA MET A 148 -6.90 6.21 -0.05
C MET A 148 -8.24 5.96 0.66
N LEU A 149 -8.43 4.80 1.27
CA LEU A 149 -9.61 4.49 2.09
C LEU A 149 -9.72 5.40 3.32
N GLN A 150 -8.62 5.72 4.00
CA GLN A 150 -8.59 6.67 5.12
C GLN A 150 -9.01 8.08 4.70
N ARG A 151 -8.67 8.50 3.48
CA ARG A 151 -9.12 9.78 2.91
C ARG A 151 -10.58 9.79 2.46
N GLY A 152 -11.21 8.61 2.34
CA GLY A 152 -12.55 8.46 1.78
C GLY A 152 -12.58 8.55 0.26
N ASP A 153 -11.50 8.20 -0.42
CA ASP A 153 -11.44 8.18 -1.87
C ASP A 153 -12.39 7.10 -2.42
N HIS A 154 -13.13 7.44 -3.46
CA HIS A 154 -14.06 6.52 -4.14
C HIS A 154 -13.47 5.92 -5.41
N GLU A 155 -12.47 6.57 -5.98
CA GLU A 155 -11.74 6.09 -7.16
C GLU A 155 -10.37 5.58 -6.72
N LEU A 156 -10.22 4.26 -6.69
CA LEU A 156 -9.01 3.59 -6.22
C LEU A 156 -8.25 3.04 -7.44
N VAL A 157 -7.46 3.90 -8.07
CA VAL A 157 -6.62 3.56 -9.23
C VAL A 157 -5.17 3.77 -8.88
N LEU A 158 -4.36 2.75 -9.10
CA LEU A 158 -2.93 2.74 -8.83
C LEU A 158 -2.15 2.40 -10.10
N ASP A 159 -0.99 2.98 -10.23
CA ASP A 159 -0.01 2.66 -11.26
C ASP A 159 1.02 1.71 -10.65
N VAL A 160 0.98 0.44 -11.05
CA VAL A 160 1.72 -0.65 -10.39
C VAL A 160 2.74 -1.25 -11.33
N ALA A 161 3.98 -1.37 -10.84
CA ALA A 161 5.08 -2.04 -11.54
C ALA A 161 5.39 -3.41 -10.93
N ASP A 162 5.70 -4.37 -11.79
CA ASP A 162 6.19 -5.68 -11.39
C ASP A 162 7.30 -6.18 -12.34
N GLU A 163 7.73 -7.43 -12.19
CA GLU A 163 8.75 -8.02 -13.04
C GLU A 163 8.31 -8.24 -14.50
N LYS A 164 7.04 -8.00 -14.84
CA LYS A 164 6.49 -8.14 -16.20
C LYS A 164 6.34 -6.80 -16.91
N GLY A 165 6.14 -5.72 -16.17
CA GLY A 165 5.91 -4.39 -16.69
C GLY A 165 5.14 -3.51 -15.72
N ARG A 166 4.51 -2.49 -16.24
CA ARG A 166 3.68 -1.53 -15.53
C ARG A 166 2.24 -1.61 -16.04
N GLU A 167 1.28 -1.56 -15.13
CA GLU A 167 -0.15 -1.52 -15.46
C GLU A 167 -0.91 -0.60 -14.49
N GLN A 168 -2.05 -0.07 -14.94
CA GLN A 168 -3.00 0.56 -14.04
C GLN A 168 -3.89 -0.50 -13.41
N GLU A 169 -3.91 -0.55 -12.09
CA GLU A 169 -4.79 -1.41 -11.32
C GLU A 169 -5.93 -0.57 -10.74
N ARG A 170 -7.15 -0.96 -11.06
CA ARG A 170 -8.37 -0.38 -10.50
C ARG A 170 -8.93 -1.29 -9.42
N TYR A 171 -9.40 -0.68 -8.34
CA TYR A 171 -10.09 -1.37 -7.25
C TYR A 171 -11.44 -0.74 -7.03
N ILE A 172 -12.45 -1.56 -6.83
CA ILE A 172 -13.82 -1.13 -6.50
C ILE A 172 -14.15 -1.56 -5.07
N ILE A 173 -14.95 -0.75 -4.37
CA ILE A 173 -15.51 -1.13 -3.07
C ILE A 173 -16.63 -2.14 -3.36
N ASP A 174 -16.38 -3.41 -3.02
CA ASP A 174 -17.26 -4.56 -3.30
C ASP A 174 -18.17 -4.89 -2.11
N GLY A 175 -18.10 -4.12 -1.03
CA GLY A 175 -18.97 -4.23 0.12
C GLY A 175 -18.28 -4.04 1.46
N GLU A 176 -19.11 -4.09 2.51
CA GLU A 176 -18.67 -4.06 3.91
C GLU A 176 -19.22 -5.29 4.64
N GLU A 177 -18.40 -5.86 5.53
CA GLU A 177 -18.83 -7.02 6.33
C GLU A 177 -18.09 -7.10 7.67
N ILE A 178 -18.65 -7.87 8.60
CA ILE A 178 -17.93 -8.27 9.81
C ILE A 178 -17.14 -9.53 9.51
N LEU A 179 -15.84 -9.38 9.32
CA LEU A 179 -14.94 -10.50 9.09
C LEU A 179 -14.57 -11.16 10.42
N LYS A 180 -14.82 -12.47 10.54
CA LYS A 180 -14.36 -13.26 11.68
C LYS A 180 -12.89 -13.63 11.49
N THR A 181 -12.04 -13.23 12.42
CA THR A 181 -10.60 -13.51 12.41
C THR A 181 -10.15 -14.06 13.76
N PRO A 182 -8.97 -14.70 13.85
CA PRO A 182 -8.36 -15.04 15.14
C PRO A 182 -8.08 -13.82 16.03
N ALA A 183 -7.86 -12.64 15.45
CA ALA A 183 -7.74 -11.36 16.17
C ALA A 183 -9.10 -10.81 16.68
N GLY A 184 -10.22 -11.52 16.44
CA GLY A 184 -11.58 -11.11 16.76
C GLY A 184 -12.40 -10.72 15.52
N PRO A 185 -13.68 -10.35 15.73
CA PRO A 185 -14.52 -9.83 14.65
C PRO A 185 -14.10 -8.41 14.28
N LEU A 186 -13.88 -8.15 13.00
CA LEU A 186 -13.44 -6.86 12.49
C LEU A 186 -14.44 -6.33 11.47
N ARG A 187 -14.84 -5.07 11.58
CA ARG A 187 -15.61 -4.38 10.55
C ARG A 187 -14.68 -4.05 9.39
N THR A 188 -14.98 -4.58 8.22
CA THR A 188 -14.10 -4.47 7.06
C THR A 188 -14.80 -3.89 5.84
N VAL A 189 -14.02 -3.13 5.06
CA VAL A 189 -14.33 -2.76 3.67
C VAL A 189 -13.61 -3.75 2.77
N ARG A 190 -14.36 -4.38 1.85
CA ARG A 190 -13.80 -5.28 0.85
C ARG A 190 -13.59 -4.56 -0.46
N LEU A 191 -12.38 -4.67 -0.99
CA LEU A 191 -12.03 -4.23 -2.33
C LEU A 191 -11.92 -5.42 -3.27
N LEU A 192 -12.42 -5.25 -4.49
CA LEU A 192 -12.21 -6.16 -5.61
C LEU A 192 -11.31 -5.45 -6.64
N ARG A 193 -10.25 -6.12 -7.10
CA ARG A 193 -9.48 -5.65 -8.23
C ARG A 193 -10.30 -5.84 -9.51
N ASP A 194 -10.68 -4.71 -10.11
CA ASP A 194 -11.38 -4.67 -11.40
C ASP A 194 -10.37 -4.81 -12.55
N ARG A 195 -10.45 -5.91 -13.30
CA ARG A 195 -9.49 -6.22 -14.36
C ARG A 195 -9.96 -5.83 -15.75
N ASN A 196 -11.21 -5.39 -15.93
CA ASN A 196 -11.80 -5.08 -17.24
C ASN A 196 -11.61 -6.18 -18.32
N GLU A 197 -11.32 -7.39 -17.89
CA GLU A 197 -11.12 -8.54 -18.79
C GLU A 197 -12.30 -9.48 -18.67
N ASP A 198 -12.76 -10.00 -19.79
CA ASP A 198 -13.80 -11.04 -19.84
C ASP A 198 -13.34 -12.39 -19.21
N ASP A 199 -12.10 -12.44 -18.69
CA ASP A 199 -11.51 -13.62 -18.06
C ASP A 199 -11.63 -13.56 -16.55
N ASP A 200 -12.70 -14.13 -16.01
CA ASP A 200 -12.94 -14.36 -14.57
C ASP A 200 -11.94 -15.36 -13.93
N SER A 201 -10.98 -15.89 -14.70
CA SER A 201 -10.05 -16.91 -14.20
C SER A 201 -9.11 -16.41 -13.11
N ARG A 202 -9.00 -15.10 -12.94
CA ARG A 202 -8.16 -14.48 -11.92
C ARG A 202 -8.85 -13.33 -11.23
N GLN A 203 -9.16 -13.51 -9.94
CA GLN A 203 -9.79 -12.50 -9.09
C GLN A 203 -8.93 -12.21 -7.86
N THR A 204 -9.00 -10.98 -7.37
CA THR A 204 -8.25 -10.55 -6.18
C THR A 204 -9.14 -9.68 -5.30
N TRP A 205 -9.31 -10.09 -4.06
CA TRP A 205 -10.04 -9.34 -3.04
C TRP A 205 -9.10 -8.98 -1.89
N LEU A 206 -9.31 -7.78 -1.33
CA LEU A 206 -8.61 -7.29 -0.16
C LEU A 206 -9.63 -6.80 0.88
N TRP A 207 -9.43 -7.12 2.14
CA TRP A 207 -10.24 -6.63 3.26
C TRP A 207 -9.42 -5.72 4.14
N PHE A 208 -9.95 -4.53 4.38
CA PHE A 208 -9.33 -3.50 5.20
C PHE A 208 -10.21 -3.24 6.42
N ALA A 209 -9.64 -3.35 7.64
CA ALA A 209 -10.36 -3.16 8.90
C ALA A 209 -10.62 -1.67 9.16
N ALA A 210 -11.88 -1.23 9.00
CA ALA A 210 -12.26 0.17 9.07
C ALA A 210 -11.99 0.80 10.44
N ASP A 211 -12.17 0.05 11.53
CA ASP A 211 -11.95 0.52 12.90
C ASP A 211 -10.47 0.43 13.34
N HIS A 212 -9.59 -0.07 12.47
CA HIS A 212 -8.14 -0.20 12.68
C HIS A 212 -7.36 0.50 11.57
N ASN A 213 -7.67 1.78 11.33
CA ASN A 213 -6.99 2.62 10.32
C ASN A 213 -6.95 1.98 8.92
N TYR A 214 -8.00 1.25 8.54
CA TYR A 214 -8.04 0.50 7.29
C TYR A 214 -6.83 -0.42 7.10
N THR A 215 -6.36 -1.04 8.17
CA THR A 215 -5.30 -2.05 8.11
C THR A 215 -5.74 -3.23 7.25
N LEU A 216 -4.87 -3.71 6.34
CA LEU A 216 -5.11 -4.92 5.57
C LEU A 216 -5.18 -6.13 6.50
N VAL A 217 -6.29 -6.86 6.50
CA VAL A 217 -6.53 -8.01 7.39
C VAL A 217 -6.77 -9.32 6.64
N LYS A 218 -7.13 -9.23 5.36
CA LYS A 218 -7.28 -10.42 4.52
C LYS A 218 -7.00 -10.07 3.06
N LEU A 219 -6.37 -11.00 2.35
CA LEU A 219 -6.21 -10.98 0.91
C LEU A 219 -6.56 -12.36 0.36
N VAL A 220 -7.32 -12.39 -0.72
CA VAL A 220 -7.65 -13.61 -1.45
C VAL A 220 -7.31 -13.41 -2.92
N GLN A 221 -6.62 -14.38 -3.49
CA GLN A 221 -6.41 -14.48 -4.93
C GLN A 221 -6.94 -15.82 -5.41
N GLU A 222 -7.77 -15.77 -6.42
CA GLU A 222 -8.21 -16.93 -7.18
C GLU A 222 -7.62 -16.87 -8.57
N GLU A 223 -6.95 -17.94 -8.99
CA GLU A 223 -6.34 -18.07 -10.30
C GLU A 223 -6.38 -19.53 -10.73
N HIS A 224 -6.93 -19.81 -11.92
CA HIS A 224 -7.00 -21.18 -12.48
C HIS A 224 -7.52 -22.23 -11.48
N ASN A 225 -8.61 -21.96 -10.80
CA ASN A 225 -9.22 -22.81 -9.77
C ASN A 225 -8.33 -23.04 -8.52
N GLN A 226 -7.29 -22.25 -8.33
CA GLN A 226 -6.48 -22.23 -7.13
C GLN A 226 -6.80 -20.98 -6.32
N ARG A 227 -7.15 -21.18 -5.04
CA ARG A 227 -7.38 -20.09 -4.10
C ARG A 227 -6.19 -19.98 -3.16
N HIS A 228 -5.66 -18.78 -3.07
CA HIS A 228 -4.64 -18.38 -2.09
C HIS A 228 -5.27 -17.37 -1.14
N GLU A 229 -5.11 -17.59 0.15
CA GLU A 229 -5.65 -16.71 1.17
C GLU A 229 -4.57 -16.33 2.18
N MET A 230 -4.53 -15.06 2.53
CA MET A 230 -3.76 -14.50 3.63
C MET A 230 -4.75 -13.90 4.62
N LEU A 231 -4.76 -14.40 5.87
CA LEU A 231 -5.68 -13.96 6.93
C LEU A 231 -4.90 -13.56 8.17
N ILE A 232 -5.22 -12.38 8.71
CA ILE A 232 -4.62 -11.84 9.95
C ILE A 232 -4.81 -12.79 11.13
N GLN A 233 -3.78 -12.94 11.94
CA GLN A 233 -3.81 -13.71 13.19
C GLN A 233 -3.71 -12.79 14.40
N VAL A 234 -2.86 -11.77 14.32
CA VAL A 234 -2.64 -10.74 15.32
C VAL A 234 -2.56 -9.39 14.62
N LEU A 235 -3.26 -8.39 15.16
CA LEU A 235 -3.26 -6.99 14.72
C LEU A 235 -2.14 -6.22 15.40
#